data_51294f6153295f9d256e1926f9fa17bc
#
_entry.id   51294f6153295f9d256e1926f9fa17bc
#
_cell.length_a   1.000
_cell.length_b   1.000
_cell.length_c   1.000
_cell.angle_alpha   90.00
_cell.angle_beta   90.00
_cell.angle_gamma   90.00
#
_symmetry.space_group_name_H-M   'P 1'
#
loop_
_entity.id
_entity.type
_entity.pdbx_description
1 polymer ?
#
loop_
_entity_poly.entity_id
_entity_poly.type
_entity_poly.pdbx_seq_one_letter_code
_entity_poly.pdbx_strand_id
1 'polypeptide(L)'
;MKSKVVLLLTLLAAAAVVHGQHDPHFWPGHSTIVHLFEWKFSDIALECERFLGPRGFGGIQLSPVNEYVIVQRGANRPWWERYQPVSFKIISRSGNEQDFLDMSRRCNAVGVRLYVDIIINHMAAHPGDSGDGVGVGVGGSTAIPRDRYFPAVPFGDADFNPSCQITDWGNAVQVRDCELLGLPDLNQAVGNVRDRSVDFLNHLIDLGVAGFRVDAAKHMWPGDMEVIFGRLKNLDPSFGFAPGSRAFMMQEVIDNGPHEAIRKYEYTHLGTVTEFMYSFYVGRAFVGNDALIWLQTLGVDWGLLPSRDALVFVDNHDNQRDHGSGGQGGNILTHKAPRPYKMATAFAAAFPFGQLRIMSSFFFDDSDQGPPEDANNNIISPSINPDGSCGNGWVCEHRWRQITNMINFRNVCWGTPMTNWFSSGQNKIAFGRGSCGFVAFNNEPGQDMLEVVQTGLPAGVYCDVISGEKVGSACTGKSISVLADGRASISIARDAEDGVVAIHIESRL
;
A
#
# COMPACT_ATOMS: atom_id res chain seq x y z
N MET A 1 -20.81 -10.54 70.08
CA MET A 1 -21.24 -10.60 68.68
C MET A 1 -20.08 -10.07 67.78
N LYS A 2 -19.36 -10.96 67.13
CA LYS A 2 -18.25 -10.60 66.21
C LYS A 2 -18.76 -10.70 64.80
N SER A 3 -18.89 -9.57 64.12
CA SER A 3 -19.31 -9.49 62.72
C SER A 3 -18.10 -9.86 61.81
N LYS A 4 -18.22 -10.91 61.02
CA LYS A 4 -17.24 -11.28 59.98
C LYS A 4 -17.60 -10.53 58.69
N VAL A 5 -16.76 -9.60 58.28
CA VAL A 5 -16.83 -9.01 56.95
C VAL A 5 -16.16 -9.98 55.97
N VAL A 6 -16.94 -10.52 55.06
CA VAL A 6 -16.47 -11.36 53.94
C VAL A 6 -16.17 -10.39 52.79
N LEU A 7 -14.89 -10.24 52.48
CA LEU A 7 -14.43 -9.49 51.31
C LEU A 7 -14.51 -10.37 50.06
N LEU A 8 -15.50 -10.10 49.21
CA LEU A 8 -15.64 -10.76 47.89
C LEU A 8 -14.70 -10.09 46.89
N LEU A 9 -13.56 -10.71 46.61
CA LEU A 9 -12.70 -10.33 45.47
C LEU A 9 -13.32 -10.86 44.18
N THR A 10 -13.98 -10.00 43.42
CA THR A 10 -14.37 -10.28 42.04
C THR A 10 -13.14 -10.11 41.16
N LEU A 11 -12.53 -11.21 40.72
CA LEU A 11 -11.59 -11.21 39.62
C LEU A 11 -12.36 -10.86 38.31
N LEU A 12 -12.23 -9.60 37.87
CA LEU A 12 -12.54 -9.26 36.49
C LEU A 12 -11.44 -9.85 35.60
N ALA A 13 -11.71 -11.00 35.01
CA ALA A 13 -10.96 -11.46 33.86
C ALA A 13 -11.28 -10.47 32.73
N ALA A 14 -10.36 -9.52 32.49
CA ALA A 14 -10.39 -8.74 31.27
C ALA A 14 -10.17 -9.75 30.12
N ALA A 15 -11.24 -10.12 29.43
CA ALA A 15 -11.10 -10.74 28.13
C ALA A 15 -10.34 -9.75 27.26
N ALA A 16 -9.08 -10.05 26.95
CA ALA A 16 -8.34 -9.33 25.95
C ALA A 16 -9.13 -9.51 24.64
N VAL A 17 -9.89 -8.50 24.26
CA VAL A 17 -10.46 -8.41 22.93
C VAL A 17 -9.25 -8.33 22.02
N VAL A 18 -8.95 -9.41 21.31
CA VAL A 18 -7.93 -9.42 20.27
C VAL A 18 -8.42 -8.45 19.21
N HIS A 19 -8.02 -7.20 19.31
CA HIS A 19 -8.22 -6.24 18.23
C HIS A 19 -7.27 -6.65 17.12
N GLY A 20 -7.80 -6.85 15.92
CA GLY A 20 -6.98 -7.08 14.73
C GLY A 20 -5.91 -6.00 14.61
N GLN A 21 -4.79 -6.33 13.98
CA GLN A 21 -3.60 -5.47 13.90
C GLN A 21 -3.79 -4.39 12.81
N HIS A 22 -4.67 -3.40 13.11
CA HIS A 22 -5.12 -2.35 12.18
C HIS A 22 -4.40 -1.00 12.37
N ASP A 23 -3.59 -0.84 13.41
CA ASP A 23 -2.89 0.41 13.67
C ASP A 23 -1.59 0.49 12.86
N PRO A 24 -1.48 1.41 11.89
CA PRO A 24 -0.27 1.58 11.10
C PRO A 24 0.86 2.29 11.86
N HIS A 25 0.64 2.76 13.08
CA HIS A 25 1.59 3.45 13.94
C HIS A 25 2.16 4.74 13.33
N PHE A 26 1.36 5.45 12.55
CA PHE A 26 1.76 6.73 11.98
C PHE A 26 2.07 7.77 13.05
N TRP A 27 3.04 8.62 12.80
CA TRP A 27 3.24 9.80 13.63
C TRP A 27 2.09 10.79 13.46
N PRO A 28 1.79 11.62 14.50
CA PRO A 28 0.82 12.69 14.36
C PRO A 28 1.13 13.61 13.18
N GLY A 29 0.12 13.92 12.36
CA GLY A 29 0.29 14.72 11.13
C GLY A 29 0.88 13.97 9.95
N HIS A 30 1.10 12.66 10.07
CA HIS A 30 1.52 11.79 8.99
C HIS A 30 0.40 10.83 8.61
N SER A 31 0.24 10.56 7.33
CA SER A 31 -0.65 9.53 6.82
C SER A 31 -0.11 8.97 5.50
N THR A 32 -0.82 8.02 4.94
CA THR A 32 -0.53 7.45 3.62
C THR A 32 0.75 6.63 3.59
N ILE A 33 0.63 5.45 3.03
CA ILE A 33 1.73 4.55 2.75
C ILE A 33 2.15 4.75 1.29
N VAL A 34 3.44 4.84 1.02
CA VAL A 34 3.96 4.78 -0.35
C VAL A 34 4.63 3.43 -0.58
N HIS A 35 4.32 2.76 -1.68
CA HIS A 35 5.04 1.57 -2.11
C HIS A 35 6.23 1.99 -2.97
N LEU A 36 7.43 2.06 -2.39
CA LEU A 36 8.68 2.30 -3.12
C LEU A 36 9.14 0.99 -3.77
N PHE A 37 8.47 0.64 -4.88
CA PHE A 37 8.62 -0.65 -5.54
C PHE A 37 10.02 -0.83 -6.12
N GLU A 38 10.74 -1.86 -5.68
CA GLU A 38 12.08 -2.26 -6.13
C GLU A 38 13.24 -1.31 -5.72
N TRP A 39 13.00 -0.31 -4.88
CA TRP A 39 14.05 0.62 -4.45
C TRP A 39 15.11 -0.06 -3.59
N LYS A 40 16.36 0.44 -3.67
CA LYS A 40 17.45 0.02 -2.78
C LYS A 40 17.25 0.61 -1.38
N PHE A 41 17.66 -0.12 -0.34
CA PHE A 41 17.52 0.33 1.05
C PHE A 41 18.24 1.66 1.31
N SER A 42 19.42 1.85 0.72
CA SER A 42 20.16 3.11 0.82
C SER A 42 19.43 4.31 0.21
N ASP A 43 18.73 4.09 -0.92
CA ASP A 43 17.96 5.14 -1.58
C ASP A 43 16.69 5.47 -0.80
N ILE A 44 16.02 4.45 -0.24
CA ILE A 44 14.87 4.62 0.65
C ILE A 44 15.23 5.42 1.90
N ALA A 45 16.39 5.15 2.52
CA ALA A 45 16.86 5.90 3.68
C ALA A 45 17.00 7.41 3.37
N LEU A 46 17.58 7.73 2.21
CA LEU A 46 17.70 9.12 1.75
C LEU A 46 16.33 9.74 1.44
N GLU A 47 15.43 8.97 0.85
CA GLU A 47 14.07 9.42 0.52
C GLU A 47 13.25 9.71 1.78
N CYS A 48 13.37 8.89 2.82
CA CYS A 48 12.76 9.14 4.13
C CYS A 48 13.18 10.50 4.68
N GLU A 49 14.49 10.76 4.73
CA GLU A 49 15.03 11.97 5.35
C GLU A 49 14.75 13.24 4.54
N ARG A 50 14.89 13.14 3.20
CA ARG A 50 14.88 14.32 2.31
C ARG A 50 13.50 14.68 1.79
N PHE A 51 12.59 13.71 1.75
CA PHE A 51 11.29 13.92 1.10
C PHE A 51 10.11 13.40 1.93
N LEU A 52 10.05 12.11 2.25
CA LEU A 52 8.84 11.49 2.81
C LEU A 52 8.51 12.03 4.21
N GLY A 53 9.49 12.08 5.11
CA GLY A 53 9.31 12.64 6.44
C GLY A 53 8.87 14.10 6.39
N PRO A 54 9.63 15.01 5.72
CA PRO A 54 9.23 16.41 5.57
C PRO A 54 7.87 16.64 4.90
N ARG A 55 7.41 15.73 4.03
CA ARG A 55 6.12 15.82 3.35
C ARG A 55 4.98 15.09 4.07
N GLY A 56 5.23 14.51 5.25
CA GLY A 56 4.21 13.91 6.10
C GLY A 56 3.67 12.57 5.61
N PHE A 57 4.47 11.79 4.87
CA PHE A 57 4.13 10.39 4.58
C PHE A 57 4.23 9.54 5.84
N GLY A 58 3.23 8.70 6.09
CA GLY A 58 3.16 7.87 7.30
C GLY A 58 4.06 6.64 7.26
N GLY A 59 4.32 6.10 6.06
CA GLY A 59 5.20 4.94 5.94
C GLY A 59 5.43 4.46 4.52
N ILE A 60 6.22 3.42 4.42
CA ILE A 60 6.66 2.81 3.17
C ILE A 60 6.31 1.33 3.18
N GLN A 61 5.67 0.83 2.13
CA GLN A 61 5.70 -0.58 1.80
C GLN A 61 6.98 -0.87 1.03
N LEU A 62 7.75 -1.85 1.50
CA LEU A 62 8.97 -2.35 0.87
C LEU A 62 8.63 -3.57 0.00
N SER A 63 9.33 -3.75 -1.11
CA SER A 63 9.36 -5.04 -1.82
C SER A 63 9.97 -6.12 -0.93
N PRO A 64 9.74 -7.42 -1.20
CA PRO A 64 10.27 -8.50 -0.38
C PRO A 64 11.78 -8.37 -0.14
N VAL A 65 12.18 -8.55 1.13
CA VAL A 65 13.55 -8.29 1.59
C VAL A 65 14.39 -9.55 1.75
N ASN A 66 13.72 -10.71 1.80
CA ASN A 66 14.36 -12.00 1.96
C ASN A 66 14.99 -12.51 0.66
N GLU A 67 15.89 -13.48 0.80
CA GLU A 67 16.59 -14.11 -0.32
C GLU A 67 15.63 -14.88 -1.23
N TYR A 68 15.71 -14.62 -2.52
CA TYR A 68 14.90 -15.23 -3.57
C TYR A 68 15.78 -15.78 -4.70
N VAL A 69 15.24 -16.69 -5.50
CA VAL A 69 15.95 -17.32 -6.62
C VAL A 69 16.32 -16.31 -7.70
N ILE A 70 17.50 -16.42 -8.26
CA ILE A 70 17.92 -15.64 -9.43
C ILE A 70 17.19 -16.19 -10.66
N VAL A 71 16.46 -15.31 -11.34
CA VAL A 71 15.78 -15.62 -12.60
C VAL A 71 16.31 -14.69 -13.70
N GLN A 72 16.85 -15.26 -14.77
CA GLN A 72 17.33 -14.48 -15.90
C GLN A 72 16.37 -14.66 -17.08
N ARG A 73 15.76 -13.57 -17.56
CA ARG A 73 14.94 -13.55 -18.78
C ARG A 73 15.61 -12.69 -19.85
N GLY A 74 16.34 -13.34 -20.75
CA GLY A 74 17.15 -12.62 -21.73
C GLY A 74 18.20 -11.75 -21.06
N ALA A 75 18.11 -10.43 -21.27
CA ALA A 75 19.05 -9.46 -20.65
C ALA A 75 18.62 -8.97 -19.27
N ASN A 76 17.36 -9.20 -18.87
CA ASN A 76 16.76 -8.57 -17.70
C ASN A 76 16.33 -9.60 -16.64
N ARG A 77 16.29 -9.17 -15.38
CA ARG A 77 15.73 -9.93 -14.27
C ARG A 77 14.30 -9.44 -14.00
N PRO A 78 13.27 -10.35 -13.96
CA PRO A 78 11.90 -9.95 -13.77
C PRO A 78 11.65 -9.48 -12.33
N TRP A 79 10.74 -8.53 -12.13
CA TRP A 79 10.38 -8.03 -10.79
C TRP A 79 9.81 -9.14 -9.89
N TRP A 80 9.07 -10.11 -10.46
CA TRP A 80 8.41 -11.18 -9.71
C TRP A 80 9.38 -12.25 -9.15
N GLU A 81 10.68 -12.24 -9.53
CA GLU A 81 11.65 -13.13 -8.90
C GLU A 81 11.71 -12.95 -7.38
N ARG A 82 11.43 -11.73 -6.87
CA ARG A 82 11.38 -11.44 -5.43
C ARG A 82 10.30 -12.21 -4.68
N TYR A 83 9.29 -12.68 -5.39
CA TYR A 83 8.20 -13.46 -4.85
C TYR A 83 8.47 -14.98 -4.92
N GLN A 84 9.73 -15.37 -5.13
CA GLN A 84 10.18 -16.76 -5.15
C GLN A 84 11.27 -17.01 -4.07
N PRO A 85 10.90 -17.14 -2.79
CA PRO A 85 11.85 -17.29 -1.67
C PRO A 85 12.70 -18.56 -1.79
N VAL A 86 14.00 -18.41 -1.49
CA VAL A 86 14.95 -19.52 -1.29
C VAL A 86 15.33 -19.63 0.17
N SER A 87 15.39 -18.50 0.87
CA SER A 87 15.60 -18.45 2.31
C SER A 87 14.94 -17.22 2.94
N PHE A 88 14.95 -17.16 4.27
CA PHE A 88 14.49 -15.98 5.05
C PHE A 88 15.63 -15.06 5.47
N LYS A 89 16.83 -15.22 4.92
CA LYS A 89 17.93 -14.28 5.12
C LYS A 89 17.58 -12.93 4.49
N ILE A 90 17.87 -11.83 5.18
CA ILE A 90 17.64 -10.49 4.66
C ILE A 90 18.78 -10.13 3.70
N ILE A 91 18.60 -10.50 2.46
CA ILE A 91 19.49 -10.18 1.34
C ILE A 91 18.71 -10.20 0.04
N SER A 92 18.81 -9.11 -0.72
CA SER A 92 18.09 -8.92 -1.99
C SER A 92 18.88 -7.96 -2.89
N ARG A 93 18.37 -7.69 -4.07
CA ARG A 93 18.93 -6.62 -4.92
C ARG A 93 18.79 -5.22 -4.32
N SER A 94 17.96 -5.06 -3.28
CA SER A 94 17.83 -3.80 -2.55
C SER A 94 18.96 -3.57 -1.54
N GLY A 95 19.66 -4.60 -1.11
CA GLY A 95 20.74 -4.55 -0.12
C GLY A 95 20.70 -5.75 0.81
N ASN A 96 21.58 -5.73 1.82
CA ASN A 96 21.70 -6.73 2.87
C ASN A 96 21.06 -6.27 4.19
N GLU A 97 21.14 -7.09 5.23
CA GLU A 97 20.55 -6.81 6.54
C GLU A 97 21.12 -5.55 7.21
N GLN A 98 22.42 -5.27 7.02
CA GLN A 98 23.03 -4.06 7.58
C GLN A 98 22.49 -2.79 6.89
N ASP A 99 22.32 -2.84 5.57
CA ASP A 99 21.70 -1.76 4.79
C ASP A 99 20.23 -1.56 5.20
N PHE A 100 19.53 -2.67 5.48
CA PHE A 100 18.15 -2.64 5.97
C PHE A 100 18.05 -1.97 7.34
N LEU A 101 18.92 -2.34 8.29
CA LEU A 101 18.92 -1.76 9.64
C LEU A 101 19.25 -0.25 9.60
N ASP A 102 20.20 0.18 8.75
CA ASP A 102 20.50 1.62 8.54
C ASP A 102 19.27 2.36 8.02
N MET A 103 18.64 1.85 6.97
CA MET A 103 17.39 2.39 6.43
C MET A 103 16.31 2.48 7.51
N SER A 104 16.09 1.42 8.28
CA SER A 104 15.06 1.37 9.31
C SER A 104 15.25 2.44 10.37
N ARG A 105 16.46 2.60 10.88
CA ARG A 105 16.79 3.63 11.88
C ARG A 105 16.53 5.03 11.35
N ARG A 106 16.96 5.31 10.13
CA ARG A 106 16.85 6.62 9.51
C ARG A 106 15.40 6.99 9.16
N CYS A 107 14.62 6.05 8.62
CA CYS A 107 13.20 6.27 8.34
C CYS A 107 12.39 6.47 9.62
N ASN A 108 12.54 5.60 10.61
CA ASN A 108 11.84 5.74 11.89
C ASN A 108 12.19 7.05 12.62
N ALA A 109 13.44 7.52 12.51
CA ALA A 109 13.89 8.77 13.13
C ALA A 109 13.17 10.02 12.59
N VAL A 110 12.63 9.96 11.38
CA VAL A 110 11.86 11.04 10.74
C VAL A 110 10.37 10.75 10.62
N GLY A 111 9.86 9.75 11.36
CA GLY A 111 8.45 9.43 11.44
C GLY A 111 7.87 8.64 10.28
N VAL A 112 8.72 8.05 9.45
CA VAL A 112 8.31 7.19 8.32
C VAL A 112 8.42 5.73 8.72
N ARG A 113 7.29 5.03 8.83
CA ARG A 113 7.21 3.63 9.24
C ARG A 113 7.52 2.67 8.09
N LEU A 114 8.03 1.48 8.40
CA LEU A 114 8.35 0.46 7.41
C LEU A 114 7.38 -0.72 7.49
N TYR A 115 6.86 -1.13 6.35
CA TYR A 115 6.00 -2.30 6.18
C TYR A 115 6.63 -3.21 5.13
N VAL A 116 7.06 -4.39 5.55
CA VAL A 116 7.73 -5.34 4.66
C VAL A 116 6.71 -6.22 3.97
N ASP A 117 6.88 -6.39 2.66
CA ASP A 117 6.17 -7.39 1.89
C ASP A 117 6.74 -8.77 2.20
N ILE A 118 5.95 -9.65 2.82
CA ILE A 118 6.38 -10.97 3.29
C ILE A 118 5.72 -12.08 2.50
N ILE A 119 6.52 -13.07 2.11
CA ILE A 119 6.05 -14.27 1.42
C ILE A 119 6.17 -15.44 2.40
N ILE A 120 5.05 -15.91 2.94
CA ILE A 120 4.95 -17.05 3.84
C ILE A 120 3.92 -18.09 3.37
N ASN A 121 3.34 -17.86 2.18
CA ASN A 121 2.44 -18.80 1.52
C ASN A 121 3.20 -19.91 0.80
N HIS A 122 4.30 -19.60 0.16
CA HIS A 122 4.99 -20.50 -0.77
C HIS A 122 6.50 -20.26 -0.80
N MET A 123 7.20 -21.17 -1.46
CA MET A 123 8.63 -21.06 -1.78
C MET A 123 8.82 -21.00 -3.30
N ALA A 124 10.08 -20.81 -3.74
CA ALA A 124 10.43 -20.72 -5.16
C ALA A 124 10.00 -21.98 -5.94
N ALA A 125 9.43 -21.79 -7.13
CA ALA A 125 9.21 -22.85 -8.12
C ALA A 125 10.30 -22.89 -9.18
N HIS A 126 10.96 -21.76 -9.47
CA HIS A 126 11.92 -21.66 -10.54
C HIS A 126 13.17 -22.50 -10.24
N PRO A 127 13.52 -23.44 -11.14
CA PRO A 127 14.60 -24.41 -10.89
C PRO A 127 16.01 -23.82 -11.06
N GLY A 128 16.13 -22.49 -11.22
CA GLY A 128 17.38 -21.82 -11.59
C GLY A 128 17.65 -21.90 -13.10
N ASP A 129 18.63 -21.14 -13.56
CA ASP A 129 19.00 -21.05 -14.98
C ASP A 129 20.16 -21.98 -15.39
N SER A 130 20.74 -22.71 -14.39
CA SER A 130 21.86 -23.64 -14.61
C SER A 130 21.49 -24.92 -15.37
N GLY A 131 20.20 -25.25 -15.44
CA GLY A 131 19.70 -26.46 -16.12
C GLY A 131 19.85 -27.76 -15.31
N ASP A 132 20.40 -27.71 -14.10
CA ASP A 132 20.56 -28.85 -13.18
C ASP A 132 19.41 -28.99 -12.16
N GLY A 133 18.45 -28.09 -12.22
CA GLY A 133 17.28 -28.06 -11.34
C GLY A 133 17.57 -27.46 -9.95
N VAL A 134 18.74 -26.84 -9.78
CA VAL A 134 19.14 -26.15 -8.53
C VAL A 134 18.89 -24.66 -8.67
N GLY A 135 17.96 -24.13 -7.89
CA GLY A 135 17.75 -22.70 -7.75
C GLY A 135 18.84 -22.08 -6.86
N VAL A 136 19.53 -21.06 -7.38
CA VAL A 136 20.53 -20.28 -6.63
C VAL A 136 19.90 -18.96 -6.21
N GLY A 137 19.94 -18.65 -4.91
CA GLY A 137 19.46 -17.39 -4.35
C GLY A 137 20.44 -16.25 -4.57
N VAL A 138 19.94 -15.01 -4.49
CA VAL A 138 20.75 -13.79 -4.60
C VAL A 138 21.82 -13.66 -3.52
N GLY A 139 21.70 -14.36 -2.40
CA GLY A 139 22.68 -14.46 -1.30
C GLY A 139 23.54 -15.71 -1.35
N GLY A 140 23.41 -16.54 -2.41
CA GLY A 140 24.18 -17.76 -2.62
C GLY A 140 23.60 -19.01 -1.96
N SER A 141 22.45 -18.95 -1.29
CA SER A 141 21.76 -20.17 -0.84
C SER A 141 21.24 -20.97 -2.04
N THR A 142 21.07 -22.26 -1.86
CA THR A 142 20.55 -23.15 -2.91
C THR A 142 19.26 -23.83 -2.47
N ALA A 143 18.41 -24.14 -3.43
CA ALA A 143 17.19 -24.91 -3.26
C ALA A 143 16.99 -25.89 -4.42
N ILE A 144 16.24 -26.95 -4.19
CA ILE A 144 15.78 -27.86 -5.24
C ILE A 144 14.24 -27.80 -5.24
N PRO A 145 13.63 -26.84 -5.94
CA PRO A 145 12.19 -26.57 -5.87
C PRO A 145 11.35 -27.80 -6.19
N ARG A 146 11.71 -28.56 -7.23
CA ARG A 146 10.99 -29.78 -7.63
C ARG A 146 10.90 -30.81 -6.49
N ASP A 147 11.94 -30.90 -5.66
CA ASP A 147 12.02 -31.85 -4.55
C ASP A 147 11.56 -31.18 -3.23
N ARG A 148 11.04 -29.94 -3.29
CA ARG A 148 10.60 -29.14 -2.13
C ARG A 148 11.67 -29.07 -1.04
N TYR A 149 12.92 -28.96 -1.45
CA TYR A 149 14.07 -28.92 -0.56
C TYR A 149 14.70 -27.53 -0.50
N PHE A 150 14.54 -26.87 0.66
CA PHE A 150 14.99 -25.50 0.94
C PHE A 150 15.84 -25.48 2.21
N PRO A 151 17.08 -25.98 2.16
CA PRO A 151 17.89 -26.23 3.38
C PRO A 151 18.25 -24.96 4.15
N ALA A 152 18.22 -23.78 3.50
CA ALA A 152 18.57 -22.52 4.14
C ALA A 152 17.45 -21.96 5.05
N VAL A 153 16.19 -22.58 5.03
CA VAL A 153 15.12 -22.17 5.96
C VAL A 153 15.06 -22.99 7.24
N PRO A 154 15.16 -24.28 7.42
CA PRO A 154 15.19 -25.49 6.60
C PRO A 154 13.78 -26.11 6.38
N PHE A 155 13.33 -26.09 5.15
CA PHE A 155 12.08 -26.76 4.74
C PHE A 155 12.36 -27.99 3.88
N GLY A 156 11.52 -29.00 4.05
CA GLY A 156 11.48 -30.23 3.26
C GLY A 156 10.04 -30.61 2.91
N ASP A 157 9.84 -31.69 2.17
CA ASP A 157 8.52 -32.09 1.62
C ASP A 157 7.39 -32.13 2.67
N ALA A 158 7.69 -32.50 3.91
CA ALA A 158 6.71 -32.54 5.02
C ALA A 158 6.18 -31.14 5.45
N ASP A 159 6.81 -30.05 5.02
CA ASP A 159 6.42 -28.68 5.33
C ASP A 159 5.43 -28.10 4.30
N PHE A 160 5.15 -28.85 3.25
CA PHE A 160 4.28 -28.41 2.14
C PHE A 160 2.97 -29.17 2.09
N ASN A 161 1.94 -28.52 1.55
CA ASN A 161 0.72 -29.19 1.15
C ASN A 161 0.97 -30.16 -0.03
N PRO A 162 0.16 -31.21 -0.23
CA PRO A 162 0.28 -32.08 -1.40
C PRO A 162 0.21 -31.29 -2.70
N SER A 163 1.09 -31.61 -3.68
CA SER A 163 1.10 -30.90 -4.96
C SER A 163 -0.23 -31.04 -5.70
N CYS A 164 -0.85 -29.92 -5.99
CA CYS A 164 -2.04 -29.80 -6.82
C CYS A 164 -2.09 -28.41 -7.46
N GLN A 165 -2.92 -28.27 -8.49
CA GLN A 165 -3.15 -26.99 -9.17
C GLN A 165 -4.52 -26.42 -8.79
N ILE A 166 -4.63 -25.11 -8.69
CA ILE A 166 -5.92 -24.42 -8.56
C ILE A 166 -6.62 -24.47 -9.91
N THR A 167 -7.65 -25.30 -10.02
CA THR A 167 -8.48 -25.45 -11.24
C THR A 167 -9.89 -24.91 -11.05
N ASP A 168 -10.30 -24.66 -9.80
CA ASP A 168 -11.60 -24.13 -9.44
C ASP A 168 -11.46 -23.05 -8.34
N TRP A 169 -11.59 -21.80 -8.70
CA TRP A 169 -11.58 -20.65 -7.79
C TRP A 169 -12.82 -20.57 -6.89
N GLY A 170 -13.88 -21.34 -7.22
CA GLY A 170 -15.04 -21.55 -6.38
C GLY A 170 -14.83 -22.58 -5.26
N ASN A 171 -13.65 -23.22 -5.20
CA ASN A 171 -13.32 -24.23 -4.19
C ASN A 171 -12.26 -23.67 -3.21
N ALA A 172 -12.70 -23.34 -1.99
CA ALA A 172 -11.83 -22.73 -0.97
C ALA A 172 -10.62 -23.61 -0.60
N VAL A 173 -10.78 -24.94 -0.59
CA VAL A 173 -9.67 -25.85 -0.28
C VAL A 173 -8.62 -25.81 -1.38
N GLN A 174 -9.03 -25.86 -2.65
CA GLN A 174 -8.07 -25.75 -3.74
C GLN A 174 -7.33 -24.40 -3.72
N VAL A 175 -8.03 -23.30 -3.46
CA VAL A 175 -7.42 -21.97 -3.43
C VAL A 175 -6.38 -21.86 -2.32
N ARG A 176 -6.55 -22.57 -1.19
CA ARG A 176 -5.70 -22.45 -0.02
C ARG A 176 -4.67 -23.57 0.16
N ASP A 177 -4.88 -24.71 -0.47
CA ASP A 177 -4.03 -25.89 -0.27
C ASP A 177 -3.34 -26.35 -1.57
N CYS A 178 -3.61 -25.69 -2.72
CA CYS A 178 -2.95 -25.99 -3.99
C CYS A 178 -2.01 -24.87 -4.43
N GLU A 179 -1.05 -25.22 -5.25
CA GLU A 179 0.03 -24.36 -5.70
C GLU A 179 -0.46 -23.17 -6.55
N LEU A 180 -0.31 -21.96 -6.04
CA LEU A 180 -0.52 -20.73 -6.79
C LEU A 180 0.53 -20.63 -7.90
N LEU A 181 0.11 -20.64 -9.16
CA LEU A 181 1.00 -20.57 -10.33
C LEU A 181 2.12 -21.64 -10.32
N GLY A 182 1.90 -22.76 -9.64
CA GLY A 182 2.89 -23.83 -9.53
C GLY A 182 3.97 -23.58 -8.49
N LEU A 183 3.82 -22.58 -7.62
CA LEU A 183 4.72 -22.31 -6.50
C LEU A 183 4.47 -23.34 -5.38
N PRO A 184 5.49 -24.06 -4.89
CA PRO A 184 5.34 -25.02 -3.80
C PRO A 184 4.68 -24.38 -2.58
N ASP A 185 3.49 -24.90 -2.22
CA ASP A 185 2.58 -24.33 -1.24
C ASP A 185 2.94 -24.80 0.17
N LEU A 186 3.30 -23.88 1.07
CA LEU A 186 3.64 -24.17 2.45
C LEU A 186 2.38 -24.52 3.26
N ASN A 187 2.47 -25.54 4.09
CA ASN A 187 1.41 -25.90 5.01
C ASN A 187 1.56 -25.15 6.34
N GLN A 188 0.87 -24.03 6.51
CA GLN A 188 0.95 -23.20 7.72
C GLN A 188 0.34 -23.87 8.96
N ALA A 189 -0.31 -25.04 8.82
CA ALA A 189 -0.72 -25.86 9.97
C ALA A 189 0.45 -26.65 10.57
N VAL A 190 1.56 -26.84 9.83
CA VAL A 190 2.76 -27.54 10.29
C VAL A 190 3.57 -26.66 11.27
N GLY A 191 3.99 -27.27 12.39
CA GLY A 191 4.71 -26.54 13.45
C GLY A 191 6.00 -25.89 12.96
N ASN A 192 6.81 -26.59 12.13
CA ASN A 192 8.05 -26.07 11.59
C ASN A 192 7.79 -24.83 10.71
N VAL A 193 6.76 -24.84 9.85
CA VAL A 193 6.41 -23.69 9.01
C VAL A 193 6.02 -22.49 9.86
N ARG A 194 5.17 -22.69 10.89
CA ARG A 194 4.81 -21.65 11.85
C ARG A 194 6.02 -21.08 12.58
N ASP A 195 6.92 -21.96 13.06
CA ASP A 195 8.11 -21.55 13.80
C ASP A 195 9.05 -20.71 12.95
N ARG A 196 9.36 -21.16 11.72
CA ARG A 196 10.23 -20.39 10.80
C ARG A 196 9.60 -19.06 10.38
N SER A 197 8.29 -19.03 10.12
CA SER A 197 7.57 -17.80 9.81
C SER A 197 7.61 -16.80 10.98
N VAL A 198 7.33 -17.28 12.20
CA VAL A 198 7.38 -16.43 13.41
C VAL A 198 8.80 -15.92 13.68
N ASP A 199 9.83 -16.76 13.52
CA ASP A 199 11.23 -16.36 13.70
C ASP A 199 11.60 -15.24 12.72
N PHE A 200 11.25 -15.40 11.43
CA PHE A 200 11.51 -14.40 10.40
C PHE A 200 10.80 -13.06 10.68
N LEU A 201 9.52 -13.10 10.99
CA LEU A 201 8.73 -11.89 11.27
C LEU A 201 9.21 -11.20 12.55
N ASN A 202 9.54 -11.95 13.59
CA ASN A 202 10.11 -11.41 14.82
C ASN A 202 11.49 -10.79 14.62
N HIS A 203 12.31 -11.36 13.73
CA HIS A 203 13.58 -10.76 13.36
C HIS A 203 13.40 -9.40 12.67
N LEU A 204 12.44 -9.29 11.76
CA LEU A 204 12.09 -8.02 11.12
C LEU A 204 11.57 -6.98 12.14
N ILE A 205 10.80 -7.41 13.14
CA ILE A 205 10.35 -6.53 14.24
C ILE A 205 11.57 -6.01 15.03
N ASP A 206 12.57 -6.86 15.31
CA ASP A 206 13.82 -6.46 15.98
C ASP A 206 14.61 -5.43 15.15
N LEU A 207 14.45 -5.43 13.86
CA LEU A 207 15.04 -4.45 12.94
C LEU A 207 14.20 -3.19 12.76
N GLY A 208 13.10 -3.00 13.52
CA GLY A 208 12.32 -1.76 13.57
C GLY A 208 11.19 -1.67 12.55
N VAL A 209 10.71 -2.79 12.03
CA VAL A 209 9.55 -2.86 11.13
C VAL A 209 8.26 -2.59 11.92
N ALA A 210 7.36 -1.77 11.37
CA ALA A 210 6.09 -1.42 11.98
C ALA A 210 4.96 -2.41 11.66
N GLY A 211 5.13 -3.19 10.59
CA GLY A 211 4.12 -4.14 10.13
C GLY A 211 4.47 -4.80 8.81
N PHE A 212 3.52 -5.50 8.24
CA PHE A 212 3.74 -6.38 7.10
C PHE A 212 2.62 -6.24 6.05
N ARG A 213 2.97 -6.26 4.78
CA ARG A 213 2.07 -6.68 3.71
C ARG A 213 2.23 -8.18 3.58
N VAL A 214 1.14 -8.90 3.73
CA VAL A 214 1.13 -10.36 3.64
C VAL A 214 0.75 -10.75 2.23
N ASP A 215 1.75 -11.18 1.48
CA ASP A 215 1.59 -11.66 0.11
C ASP A 215 0.70 -12.89 0.06
N ALA A 216 -0.12 -13.01 -0.99
CA ALA A 216 -0.97 -14.17 -1.23
C ALA A 216 -1.80 -14.63 0.00
N ALA A 217 -2.20 -13.71 0.87
CA ALA A 217 -2.98 -14.03 2.08
C ALA A 217 -4.26 -14.80 1.76
N LYS A 218 -4.86 -14.55 0.59
CA LYS A 218 -6.00 -15.30 0.05
C LYS A 218 -5.78 -16.81 0.00
N HIS A 219 -4.52 -17.23 -0.17
CA HIS A 219 -4.09 -18.61 -0.35
C HIS A 219 -3.68 -19.30 0.97
N MET A 220 -3.90 -18.65 2.10
CA MET A 220 -3.64 -19.21 3.44
C MET A 220 -4.92 -19.26 4.26
N TRP A 221 -5.03 -20.25 5.13
CA TRP A 221 -6.16 -20.34 6.07
C TRP A 221 -6.07 -19.21 7.12
N PRO A 222 -7.14 -18.41 7.31
CA PRO A 222 -7.11 -17.33 8.31
C PRO A 222 -6.77 -17.80 9.73
N GLY A 223 -7.23 -19.00 10.11
CA GLY A 223 -6.92 -19.59 11.43
C GLY A 223 -5.43 -19.92 11.62
N ASP A 224 -4.72 -20.31 10.57
CA ASP A 224 -3.27 -20.56 10.64
C ASP A 224 -2.49 -19.25 10.72
N MET A 225 -2.93 -18.25 9.95
CA MET A 225 -2.36 -16.89 10.04
C MET A 225 -2.58 -16.29 11.43
N GLU A 226 -3.76 -16.49 12.05
CA GLU A 226 -4.05 -16.05 13.42
C GLU A 226 -3.05 -16.62 14.43
N VAL A 227 -2.73 -17.92 14.30
CA VAL A 227 -1.72 -18.57 15.16
C VAL A 227 -0.34 -17.96 14.96
N ILE A 228 0.09 -17.71 13.70
CA ILE A 228 1.39 -17.09 13.40
C ILE A 228 1.42 -15.66 13.97
N PHE A 229 0.44 -14.82 13.65
CA PHE A 229 0.42 -13.42 14.06
C PHE A 229 0.24 -13.26 15.58
N GLY A 230 -0.50 -14.16 16.22
CA GLY A 230 -0.66 -14.20 17.69
C GLY A 230 0.66 -14.45 18.43
N ARG A 231 1.60 -15.15 17.82
CA ARG A 231 2.91 -15.49 18.38
C ARG A 231 4.00 -14.41 18.19
N LEU A 232 3.72 -13.38 17.37
CA LEU A 232 4.67 -12.29 17.15
C LEU A 232 4.88 -11.50 18.44
N LYS A 233 6.11 -11.03 18.63
CA LYS A 233 6.45 -10.09 19.70
C LYS A 233 5.82 -8.71 19.45
N ASN A 234 5.80 -7.88 20.47
CA ASN A 234 5.46 -6.47 20.31
C ASN A 234 6.57 -5.73 19.56
N LEU A 235 6.20 -4.61 18.93
CA LEU A 235 7.15 -3.72 18.27
C LEU A 235 8.17 -3.17 19.26
N ASP A 236 9.41 -2.95 18.79
CA ASP A 236 10.52 -2.47 19.62
C ASP A 236 10.40 -0.96 19.89
N PRO A 237 10.21 -0.54 21.16
CA PRO A 237 10.13 0.87 21.53
C PRO A 237 11.35 1.71 21.17
N SER A 238 12.53 1.09 20.96
CA SER A 238 13.75 1.80 20.56
C SER A 238 13.64 2.49 19.19
N PHE A 239 12.69 2.04 18.35
CA PHE A 239 12.34 2.67 17.07
C PHE A 239 11.16 3.67 17.19
N GLY A 240 10.80 4.06 18.43
CA GLY A 240 9.75 5.05 18.68
C GLY A 240 8.33 4.49 18.60
N PHE A 241 8.15 3.17 18.82
CA PHE A 241 6.83 2.56 19.01
C PHE A 241 6.38 2.67 20.48
N ALA A 242 5.07 2.79 20.70
CA ALA A 242 4.54 2.73 22.06
C ALA A 242 4.73 1.31 22.65
N PRO A 243 5.02 1.18 23.96
CA PRO A 243 5.12 -0.12 24.58
C PRO A 243 3.85 -0.95 24.40
N GLY A 244 4.01 -2.21 24.01
CA GLY A 244 2.89 -3.12 23.77
C GLY A 244 2.25 -3.01 22.38
N SER A 245 2.72 -2.14 21.50
CA SER A 245 2.25 -2.03 20.11
C SER A 245 2.44 -3.35 19.35
N ARG A 246 1.41 -3.75 18.61
CA ARG A 246 1.42 -4.94 17.75
C ARG A 246 1.73 -4.54 16.31
N ALA A 247 2.37 -5.42 15.55
CA ALA A 247 2.66 -5.19 14.14
C ALA A 247 1.37 -4.95 13.34
N PHE A 248 1.37 -3.94 12.47
CA PHE A 248 0.28 -3.67 11.52
C PHE A 248 0.25 -4.73 10.42
N MET A 249 -0.93 -5.23 10.06
CA MET A 249 -1.09 -6.24 9.01
C MET A 249 -1.89 -5.67 7.84
N MET A 250 -1.31 -5.73 6.65
CA MET A 250 -1.97 -5.46 5.36
C MET A 250 -2.01 -6.78 4.57
N GLN A 251 -3.17 -7.39 4.47
CA GLN A 251 -3.32 -8.71 3.87
C GLN A 251 -3.78 -8.59 2.43
N GLU A 252 -3.04 -9.22 1.51
CA GLU A 252 -3.46 -9.27 0.12
C GLU A 252 -4.53 -10.34 -0.07
N VAL A 253 -5.75 -9.88 -0.27
CA VAL A 253 -6.89 -10.75 -0.61
C VAL A 253 -7.61 -10.16 -1.82
N ILE A 254 -7.36 -10.75 -2.99
CA ILE A 254 -8.06 -10.37 -4.21
C ILE A 254 -9.43 -11.04 -4.21
N ASP A 255 -10.49 -10.26 -4.02
CA ASP A 255 -11.90 -10.70 -4.04
C ASP A 255 -12.62 -9.93 -5.15
N ASN A 256 -12.75 -10.57 -6.32
CA ASN A 256 -13.37 -9.97 -7.51
C ASN A 256 -14.89 -10.22 -7.57
N GLY A 257 -15.50 -10.76 -6.52
CA GLY A 257 -16.94 -10.88 -6.43
C GLY A 257 -17.46 -12.31 -6.14
N PRO A 258 -18.76 -12.55 -6.42
CA PRO A 258 -19.49 -13.69 -5.83
C PRO A 258 -19.11 -15.06 -6.39
N HIS A 259 -18.32 -15.14 -7.44
CA HIS A 259 -17.89 -16.42 -8.04
C HIS A 259 -16.64 -17.01 -7.38
N GLU A 260 -16.00 -16.24 -6.49
CA GLU A 260 -14.83 -16.70 -5.73
C GLU A 260 -15.24 -17.29 -4.38
N ALA A 261 -14.62 -18.41 -4.02
CA ALA A 261 -14.88 -19.05 -2.73
C ALA A 261 -14.33 -18.25 -1.56
N ILE A 262 -13.22 -17.53 -1.78
CA ILE A 262 -12.53 -16.80 -0.73
C ILE A 262 -12.99 -15.33 -0.74
N ARG A 263 -13.43 -14.87 0.44
CA ARG A 263 -13.94 -13.52 0.62
C ARG A 263 -13.01 -12.70 1.50
N LYS A 264 -12.79 -11.44 1.11
CA LYS A 264 -11.96 -10.46 1.85
C LYS A 264 -12.37 -10.29 3.32
N TYR A 265 -13.65 -10.45 3.64
CA TYR A 265 -14.17 -10.35 5.01
C TYR A 265 -13.62 -11.41 5.97
N GLU A 266 -13.18 -12.55 5.46
CA GLU A 266 -12.64 -13.64 6.27
C GLU A 266 -11.33 -13.26 6.98
N TYR A 267 -10.65 -12.23 6.52
CA TYR A 267 -9.33 -11.81 6.99
C TYR A 267 -9.35 -10.52 7.84
N THR A 268 -10.48 -9.81 7.90
CA THR A 268 -10.57 -8.51 8.58
C THR A 268 -10.36 -8.57 10.09
N HIS A 269 -10.56 -9.73 10.72
CA HIS A 269 -10.29 -9.91 12.15
C HIS A 269 -8.79 -9.95 12.47
N LEU A 270 -7.93 -10.20 11.49
CA LEU A 270 -6.47 -10.25 11.61
C LEU A 270 -5.80 -8.89 11.39
N GLY A 271 -6.39 -8.03 10.56
CA GLY A 271 -5.83 -6.72 10.20
C GLY A 271 -6.53 -6.12 8.99
N THR A 272 -5.92 -5.08 8.43
CA THR A 272 -6.38 -4.41 7.23
C THR A 272 -6.21 -5.31 6.00
N VAL A 273 -7.15 -5.22 5.05
CA VAL A 273 -7.17 -6.03 3.84
C VAL A 273 -7.15 -5.12 2.60
N THR A 274 -6.45 -5.53 1.55
CA THR A 274 -6.41 -4.82 0.26
C THR A 274 -7.79 -4.76 -0.39
N GLU A 275 -8.27 -3.55 -0.71
CA GLU A 275 -9.56 -3.35 -1.33
C GLU A 275 -9.40 -3.09 -2.85
N PHE A 276 -9.24 -4.16 -3.61
CA PHE A 276 -9.03 -4.09 -5.07
C PHE A 276 -10.21 -3.47 -5.81
N MET A 277 -11.45 -3.65 -5.30
CA MET A 277 -12.62 -3.05 -5.95
C MET A 277 -12.65 -1.52 -5.85
N TYR A 278 -11.95 -0.93 -4.85
CA TYR A 278 -11.78 0.52 -4.81
C TYR A 278 -10.97 1.04 -6.02
N SER A 279 -9.85 0.38 -6.34
CA SER A 279 -9.03 0.68 -7.53
C SER A 279 -9.88 0.60 -8.81
N PHE A 280 -10.68 -0.44 -8.95
CA PHE A 280 -11.57 -0.66 -10.08
C PHE A 280 -12.63 0.44 -10.22
N TYR A 281 -13.38 0.77 -9.15
CA TYR A 281 -14.47 1.75 -9.22
C TYR A 281 -13.95 3.17 -9.45
N VAL A 282 -12.90 3.56 -8.75
CA VAL A 282 -12.27 4.87 -8.92
C VAL A 282 -11.64 4.98 -10.31
N GLY A 283 -10.96 3.93 -10.77
CA GLY A 283 -10.40 3.87 -12.12
C GLY A 283 -11.47 4.08 -13.19
N ARG A 284 -12.56 3.30 -13.15
CA ARG A 284 -13.69 3.43 -14.09
C ARG A 284 -14.27 4.85 -14.16
N ALA A 285 -14.42 5.47 -12.99
CA ALA A 285 -14.99 6.81 -12.92
C ALA A 285 -14.06 7.86 -13.56
N PHE A 286 -12.78 7.82 -13.28
CA PHE A 286 -11.83 8.80 -13.81
C PHE A 286 -11.36 8.51 -15.25
N VAL A 287 -11.47 7.27 -15.73
CA VAL A 287 -11.34 6.95 -17.17
C VAL A 287 -12.55 7.46 -17.97
N GLY A 288 -13.69 7.67 -17.32
CA GLY A 288 -14.93 8.15 -17.94
C GLY A 288 -15.90 7.04 -18.33
N ASN A 289 -15.70 5.81 -17.85
CA ASN A 289 -16.62 4.69 -18.04
C ASN A 289 -17.83 4.75 -17.08
N ASP A 290 -17.65 5.39 -15.92
CA ASP A 290 -18.70 5.64 -14.93
C ASP A 290 -18.72 7.13 -14.57
N ALA A 291 -19.87 7.63 -14.13
CA ALA A 291 -20.03 9.04 -13.78
C ALA A 291 -19.42 9.34 -12.39
N LEU A 292 -18.64 10.43 -12.28
CA LEU A 292 -18.04 10.86 -11.02
C LEU A 292 -19.08 11.15 -9.92
N ILE A 293 -20.29 11.58 -10.29
CA ILE A 293 -21.37 11.86 -9.33
C ILE A 293 -21.68 10.66 -8.44
N TRP A 294 -21.51 9.44 -8.92
CA TRP A 294 -21.79 8.23 -8.15
C TRP A 294 -20.80 8.02 -6.99
N LEU A 295 -19.59 8.55 -7.09
CA LEU A 295 -18.58 8.41 -6.04
C LEU A 295 -18.99 9.03 -4.70
N GLN A 296 -20.08 9.83 -4.65
CA GLN A 296 -20.62 10.34 -3.39
C GLN A 296 -20.92 9.24 -2.37
N THR A 297 -21.36 8.09 -2.83
CA THR A 297 -21.80 6.96 -1.99
C THR A 297 -20.78 5.81 -1.97
N LEU A 298 -19.58 6.01 -2.53
CA LEU A 298 -18.54 4.98 -2.57
C LEU A 298 -18.24 4.48 -1.16
N GLY A 299 -18.42 3.19 -0.93
CA GLY A 299 -18.26 2.60 0.38
C GLY A 299 -18.87 1.20 0.50
N VAL A 300 -19.32 0.86 1.69
CA VAL A 300 -19.84 -0.48 2.03
C VAL A 300 -21.03 -0.89 1.14
N ASP A 301 -21.89 0.06 0.78
CA ASP A 301 -23.04 -0.20 -0.08
C ASP A 301 -22.65 -0.59 -1.52
N TRP A 302 -21.41 -0.35 -1.91
CA TRP A 302 -20.81 -0.83 -3.17
C TRP A 302 -20.12 -2.19 -3.03
N GLY A 303 -20.21 -2.81 -1.86
CA GLY A 303 -19.54 -4.09 -1.56
C GLY A 303 -18.07 -3.90 -1.15
N LEU A 304 -17.65 -2.68 -0.82
CA LEU A 304 -16.33 -2.45 -0.24
C LEU A 304 -16.30 -2.85 1.25
N LEU A 305 -15.12 -3.10 1.78
CA LEU A 305 -14.91 -3.29 3.21
C LEU A 305 -15.30 -2.04 4.01
N PRO A 306 -15.60 -2.16 5.32
CA PRO A 306 -15.62 -1.00 6.19
C PRO A 306 -14.31 -0.20 6.11
N SER A 307 -14.40 1.13 6.15
CA SER A 307 -13.26 2.03 5.96
C SER A 307 -12.04 1.69 6.83
N ARG A 308 -12.25 1.26 8.09
CA ARG A 308 -11.17 0.89 9.00
C ARG A 308 -10.41 -0.36 8.59
N ASP A 309 -11.07 -1.26 7.84
CA ASP A 309 -10.54 -2.57 7.46
C ASP A 309 -9.93 -2.55 6.04
N ALA A 310 -10.10 -1.45 5.30
CA ALA A 310 -9.74 -1.31 3.91
C ALA A 310 -8.38 -0.63 3.70
N LEU A 311 -7.45 -1.28 3.00
CA LEU A 311 -6.31 -0.64 2.36
C LEU A 311 -6.70 -0.28 0.92
N VAL A 312 -6.77 1.01 0.62
CA VAL A 312 -7.22 1.53 -0.68
C VAL A 312 -6.05 2.09 -1.50
N PHE A 313 -6.14 1.97 -2.81
CA PHE A 313 -5.14 2.44 -3.76
C PHE A 313 -5.78 2.66 -5.14
N VAL A 314 -5.14 3.47 -5.97
CA VAL A 314 -5.54 3.65 -7.38
C VAL A 314 -4.97 2.52 -8.22
N ASP A 315 -3.70 2.17 -7.98
CA ASP A 315 -3.02 1.01 -8.54
C ASP A 315 -2.08 0.35 -7.52
N ASN A 316 -1.63 -0.85 -7.81
CA ASN A 316 -0.53 -1.53 -7.14
C ASN A 316 0.45 -2.11 -8.16
N HIS A 317 1.55 -2.72 -7.68
CA HIS A 317 2.59 -3.28 -8.54
C HIS A 317 2.12 -4.42 -9.45
N ASP A 318 1.03 -5.12 -9.08
CA ASP A 318 0.43 -6.19 -9.89
C ASP A 318 -0.55 -5.63 -10.91
N ASN A 319 -1.61 -4.94 -10.45
CA ASN A 319 -2.70 -4.54 -11.33
C ASN A 319 -2.30 -3.44 -12.32
N GLN A 320 -1.24 -2.65 -12.05
CA GLN A 320 -0.68 -1.73 -13.04
C GLN A 320 -0.06 -2.44 -14.26
N ARG A 321 0.16 -3.77 -14.17
CA ARG A 321 0.79 -4.65 -15.15
C ARG A 321 -0.15 -5.76 -15.64
N ASP A 322 -1.44 -5.64 -15.37
CA ASP A 322 -2.48 -6.63 -15.65
C ASP A 322 -2.33 -7.98 -14.90
N HIS A 323 -1.52 -8.00 -13.81
CA HIS A 323 -1.44 -9.13 -12.91
C HIS A 323 -2.49 -9.03 -11.78
N GLY A 324 -3.00 -10.16 -11.30
CA GLY A 324 -3.82 -10.24 -10.08
C GLY A 324 -5.19 -9.58 -10.12
N SER A 325 -5.54 -8.83 -11.16
CA SER A 325 -6.77 -8.01 -11.20
C SER A 325 -7.93 -8.65 -11.98
N GLY A 326 -7.85 -9.93 -12.33
CA GLY A 326 -8.96 -10.65 -12.99
C GLY A 326 -9.42 -10.07 -14.33
N GLY A 327 -8.54 -9.43 -15.11
CA GLY A 327 -8.86 -8.83 -16.41
C GLY A 327 -9.49 -7.43 -16.32
N GLN A 328 -9.36 -6.76 -15.18
CA GLN A 328 -9.86 -5.38 -14.98
C GLN A 328 -8.94 -4.30 -15.58
N GLY A 329 -7.87 -4.70 -16.31
CA GLY A 329 -6.75 -3.88 -16.76
C GLY A 329 -7.13 -2.53 -17.36
N GLY A 330 -8.07 -2.47 -18.29
CA GLY A 330 -8.51 -1.22 -18.94
C GLY A 330 -9.19 -0.20 -18.01
N ASN A 331 -9.50 -0.58 -16.76
CA ASN A 331 -10.09 0.29 -15.75
C ASN A 331 -9.10 0.67 -14.65
N ILE A 332 -7.91 0.10 -14.63
CA ILE A 332 -6.87 0.44 -13.68
C ILE A 332 -6.07 1.62 -14.23
N LEU A 333 -6.12 2.73 -13.51
CA LEU A 333 -5.34 3.92 -13.84
C LEU A 333 -3.92 3.78 -13.32
N THR A 334 -2.95 4.14 -14.15
CA THR A 334 -1.53 4.10 -13.82
C THR A 334 -0.83 5.37 -14.27
N HIS A 335 0.46 5.50 -13.98
CA HIS A 335 1.31 6.59 -14.47
C HIS A 335 1.29 6.78 -15.99
N LYS A 336 0.90 5.75 -16.76
CA LYS A 336 0.78 5.80 -18.24
C LYS A 336 -0.36 6.71 -18.73
N ALA A 337 -1.32 7.03 -17.84
CA ALA A 337 -2.40 8.00 -18.10
C ALA A 337 -2.35 9.11 -17.02
N PRO A 338 -1.37 10.02 -17.06
CA PRO A 338 -1.02 10.88 -15.92
C PRO A 338 -2.14 11.83 -15.48
N ARG A 339 -2.94 12.40 -16.38
CA ARG A 339 -4.03 13.32 -16.00
C ARG A 339 -5.10 12.63 -15.17
N PRO A 340 -5.80 11.59 -15.65
CA PRO A 340 -6.79 10.89 -14.84
C PRO A 340 -6.19 10.20 -13.62
N TYR A 341 -4.95 9.73 -13.67
CA TYR A 341 -4.25 9.14 -12.53
C TYR A 341 -4.05 10.15 -11.39
N LYS A 342 -3.58 11.37 -11.71
CA LYS A 342 -3.45 12.47 -10.73
C LYS A 342 -4.80 12.82 -10.10
N MET A 343 -5.86 12.89 -10.92
CA MET A 343 -7.21 13.17 -10.44
C MET A 343 -7.73 12.06 -9.50
N ALA A 344 -7.58 10.80 -9.88
CA ALA A 344 -8.00 9.65 -9.09
C ALA A 344 -7.25 9.57 -7.76
N THR A 345 -5.93 9.84 -7.77
CA THR A 345 -5.10 9.84 -6.56
C THR A 345 -5.46 11.03 -5.65
N ALA A 346 -5.74 12.22 -6.23
CA ALA A 346 -6.22 13.37 -5.47
C ALA A 346 -7.59 13.09 -4.83
N PHE A 347 -8.49 12.40 -5.54
CA PHE A 347 -9.76 11.95 -4.98
C PHE A 347 -9.53 10.97 -3.81
N ALA A 348 -8.70 9.96 -3.98
CA ALA A 348 -8.39 8.98 -2.94
C ALA A 348 -7.76 9.62 -1.69
N ALA A 349 -6.92 10.64 -1.87
CA ALA A 349 -6.35 11.40 -0.76
C ALA A 349 -7.39 12.30 -0.07
N ALA A 350 -8.32 12.89 -0.82
CA ALA A 350 -9.36 13.77 -0.29
C ALA A 350 -10.55 13.02 0.30
N PHE A 351 -10.93 11.88 -0.24
CA PHE A 351 -12.10 11.12 0.20
C PHE A 351 -11.82 10.39 1.52
N PRO A 352 -12.69 10.51 2.57
CA PRO A 352 -12.42 9.99 3.90
C PRO A 352 -12.69 8.47 4.02
N PHE A 353 -11.99 7.67 3.25
CA PHE A 353 -12.18 6.23 3.21
C PHE A 353 -10.86 5.48 3.17
N GLY A 354 -10.73 4.44 3.98
CA GLY A 354 -9.62 3.51 4.00
C GLY A 354 -8.26 4.07 4.44
N GLN A 355 -7.31 3.17 4.63
CA GLN A 355 -5.89 3.49 4.68
C GLN A 355 -5.41 3.65 3.24
N LEU A 356 -4.87 4.82 2.89
CA LEU A 356 -4.40 5.09 1.54
C LEU A 356 -2.98 4.57 1.35
N ARG A 357 -2.77 3.81 0.27
CA ARG A 357 -1.45 3.48 -0.27
C ARG A 357 -1.34 4.04 -1.68
N ILE A 358 -0.22 4.67 -1.99
CA ILE A 358 0.10 5.13 -3.34
C ILE A 358 1.28 4.34 -3.90
N MET A 359 1.29 4.16 -5.21
CA MET A 359 2.36 3.49 -5.93
C MET A 359 3.51 4.45 -6.24
N SER A 360 4.74 3.94 -6.26
CA SER A 360 5.91 4.60 -6.84
C SER A 360 6.61 3.61 -7.75
N SER A 361 6.46 3.82 -9.05
CA SER A 361 6.81 2.88 -10.10
C SER A 361 8.14 3.22 -10.78
N PHE A 362 8.59 2.33 -11.63
CA PHE A 362 9.53 2.58 -12.72
C PHE A 362 8.82 2.41 -14.07
N PHE A 363 9.39 2.97 -15.14
CA PHE A 363 8.86 2.81 -16.49
C PHE A 363 9.03 1.36 -16.97
N PHE A 364 7.97 0.81 -17.55
CA PHE A 364 7.96 -0.54 -18.10
C PHE A 364 7.10 -0.60 -19.36
N ASP A 365 7.52 -1.43 -20.32
CA ASP A 365 6.77 -1.76 -21.53
C ASP A 365 6.32 -3.23 -21.54
N ASP A 366 7.05 -4.10 -20.85
CA ASP A 366 6.74 -5.52 -20.64
C ASP A 366 6.23 -5.70 -19.19
N SER A 367 5.15 -6.49 -19.02
CA SER A 367 4.54 -6.78 -17.71
C SER A 367 5.51 -7.44 -16.71
N ASP A 368 6.47 -8.21 -17.22
CA ASP A 368 7.48 -8.91 -16.41
C ASP A 368 8.75 -8.08 -16.15
N GLN A 369 8.89 -6.94 -16.83
CA GLN A 369 10.09 -6.10 -16.72
C GLN A 369 10.40 -5.73 -15.27
N GLY A 370 11.65 -5.99 -14.86
CA GLY A 370 12.20 -5.58 -13.57
C GLY A 370 12.59 -4.08 -13.52
N PRO A 371 13.13 -3.63 -12.39
CA PRO A 371 13.55 -2.24 -12.21
C PRO A 371 14.72 -1.88 -13.14
N PRO A 372 15.00 -0.58 -13.35
CA PRO A 372 16.18 -0.14 -14.07
C PRO A 372 17.46 -0.77 -13.50
N GLU A 373 18.27 -1.41 -14.35
CA GLU A 373 19.46 -2.15 -13.94
C GLU A 373 20.66 -1.88 -14.84
N ASP A 374 21.86 -2.05 -14.29
CA ASP A 374 23.12 -1.97 -15.01
C ASP A 374 23.49 -3.32 -15.68
N ALA A 375 24.60 -3.35 -16.39
CA ALA A 375 25.09 -4.56 -17.10
C ALA A 375 25.42 -5.73 -16.14
N ASN A 376 25.48 -5.50 -14.83
CA ASN A 376 25.72 -6.50 -13.80
C ASN A 376 24.42 -6.88 -13.05
N ASN A 377 23.27 -6.47 -13.55
CA ASN A 377 21.96 -6.62 -12.94
C ASN A 377 21.81 -5.91 -11.55
N ASN A 378 22.64 -4.91 -11.25
CA ASN A 378 22.41 -4.07 -10.07
C ASN A 378 21.33 -3.04 -10.37
N ILE A 379 20.44 -2.80 -9.41
CA ILE A 379 19.42 -1.75 -9.54
C ILE A 379 20.10 -0.38 -9.63
N ILE A 380 19.76 0.39 -10.66
CA ILE A 380 20.19 1.77 -10.82
C ILE A 380 19.35 2.68 -9.91
N SER A 381 20.00 3.47 -9.07
CA SER A 381 19.31 4.42 -8.18
C SER A 381 18.52 5.48 -8.98
N PRO A 382 17.36 5.93 -8.48
CA PRO A 382 16.69 7.09 -9.04
C PRO A 382 17.61 8.33 -8.92
N SER A 383 17.71 9.11 -9.97
CA SER A 383 18.26 10.47 -9.89
C SER A 383 17.12 11.44 -9.61
N ILE A 384 17.37 12.45 -8.78
CA ILE A 384 16.39 13.49 -8.49
C ILE A 384 16.77 14.75 -9.28
N ASN A 385 15.88 15.15 -10.19
CA ASN A 385 16.03 16.32 -11.03
C ASN A 385 15.76 17.61 -10.21
N PRO A 386 16.19 18.80 -10.71
CA PRO A 386 15.94 20.08 -10.02
C PRO A 386 14.47 20.41 -9.78
N ASP A 387 13.56 19.88 -10.60
CA ASP A 387 12.11 20.03 -10.44
C ASP A 387 11.47 19.01 -9.45
N GLY A 388 12.30 18.15 -8.86
CA GLY A 388 11.88 17.11 -7.92
C GLY A 388 11.45 15.81 -8.57
N SER A 389 11.34 15.72 -9.89
CA SER A 389 11.03 14.49 -10.60
C SER A 389 12.19 13.49 -10.55
N CYS A 390 11.88 12.21 -10.79
CA CYS A 390 12.90 11.18 -10.89
C CYS A 390 13.39 11.00 -12.34
N GLY A 391 14.66 10.58 -12.46
CA GLY A 391 15.26 10.11 -13.71
C GLY A 391 15.72 8.67 -13.62
N ASN A 392 16.57 8.24 -14.56
CA ASN A 392 17.13 6.89 -14.63
C ASN A 392 16.06 5.78 -14.77
N GLY A 393 14.94 6.07 -15.43
CA GLY A 393 13.87 5.08 -15.65
C GLY A 393 12.85 4.95 -14.51
N TRP A 394 12.94 5.79 -13.46
CA TRP A 394 11.99 5.83 -12.36
C TRP A 394 10.89 6.87 -12.60
N VAL A 395 9.65 6.54 -12.25
CA VAL A 395 8.47 7.44 -12.39
C VAL A 395 8.29 8.31 -11.15
N CYS A 396 8.35 7.71 -9.98
CA CYS A 396 8.21 8.37 -8.67
C CYS A 396 6.92 9.19 -8.54
N GLU A 397 5.77 8.59 -8.75
CA GLU A 397 4.45 9.25 -8.70
C GLU A 397 4.22 9.98 -7.38
N HIS A 398 4.77 9.44 -6.28
CA HIS A 398 4.70 10.05 -4.95
C HIS A 398 5.36 11.43 -4.88
N ARG A 399 6.27 11.75 -5.80
CA ARG A 399 6.92 13.06 -5.93
C ARG A 399 6.21 14.04 -6.85
N TRP A 400 5.19 13.59 -7.58
CA TRP A 400 4.39 14.49 -8.41
C TRP A 400 3.70 15.51 -7.50
N ARG A 401 3.85 16.82 -7.81
CA ARG A 401 3.32 17.92 -6.99
C ARG A 401 1.86 17.69 -6.60
N GLN A 402 1.03 17.28 -7.55
CA GLN A 402 -0.39 17.05 -7.35
C GLN A 402 -0.66 15.92 -6.34
N ILE A 403 0.19 14.91 -6.30
CA ILE A 403 0.07 13.77 -5.39
C ILE A 403 0.62 14.14 -4.01
N THR A 404 1.86 14.60 -3.93
CA THR A 404 2.49 14.91 -2.64
C THR A 404 1.74 16.00 -1.86
N ASN A 405 1.23 17.04 -2.54
CA ASN A 405 0.46 18.09 -1.89
C ASN A 405 -0.91 17.60 -1.40
N MET A 406 -1.51 16.62 -2.08
CA MET A 406 -2.74 15.98 -1.62
C MET A 406 -2.52 15.06 -0.42
N ILE A 407 -1.32 14.55 -0.20
CA ILE A 407 -0.98 13.87 1.06
C ILE A 407 -1.01 14.87 2.22
N ASN A 408 -0.45 16.07 2.05
CA ASN A 408 -0.58 17.14 3.05
C ASN A 408 -2.05 17.54 3.28
N PHE A 409 -2.85 17.67 2.22
CA PHE A 409 -4.31 17.89 2.35
C PHE A 409 -4.96 16.81 3.21
N ARG A 410 -4.64 15.52 2.98
CA ARG A 410 -5.13 14.39 3.77
C ARG A 410 -4.72 14.51 5.24
N ASN A 411 -3.47 14.86 5.52
CA ASN A 411 -2.94 15.03 6.87
C ASN A 411 -3.68 16.14 7.63
N VAL A 412 -3.82 17.31 7.00
CA VAL A 412 -4.54 18.47 7.58
C VAL A 412 -6.00 18.14 7.86
N CYS A 413 -6.63 17.34 7.00
CA CYS A 413 -8.04 16.99 7.10
C CYS A 413 -8.29 15.60 7.70
N TRP A 414 -7.29 15.01 8.35
CA TRP A 414 -7.43 13.68 8.95
C TRP A 414 -8.59 13.62 9.96
N GLY A 415 -9.41 12.57 9.86
CA GLY A 415 -10.54 12.34 10.75
C GLY A 415 -11.77 13.23 10.52
N THR A 416 -11.74 14.20 9.58
CA THR A 416 -12.91 15.02 9.30
C THR A 416 -13.84 14.37 8.27
N PRO A 417 -15.16 14.53 8.38
CA PRO A 417 -16.10 13.96 7.43
C PRO A 417 -16.13 14.72 6.11
N MET A 418 -16.64 14.07 5.05
CA MET A 418 -17.04 14.73 3.82
C MET A 418 -18.27 15.61 4.07
N THR A 419 -18.25 16.82 3.54
CA THR A 419 -19.34 17.81 3.64
C THR A 419 -19.56 18.52 2.32
N ASN A 420 -20.71 19.19 2.18
CA ASN A 420 -20.97 20.08 1.04
C ASN A 420 -20.74 19.43 -0.34
N TRP A 421 -21.18 18.18 -0.50
CA TRP A 421 -21.09 17.54 -1.81
C TRP A 421 -21.86 18.35 -2.84
N PHE A 422 -21.20 18.63 -3.95
CA PHE A 422 -21.73 19.32 -5.11
C PHE A 422 -21.52 18.51 -6.37
N SER A 423 -22.47 18.56 -7.29
CA SER A 423 -22.31 18.00 -8.63
C SER A 423 -23.05 18.86 -9.66
N SER A 424 -22.48 18.98 -10.85
CA SER A 424 -23.08 19.61 -12.02
C SER A 424 -22.76 18.74 -13.25
N GLY A 425 -23.79 18.33 -13.99
CA GLY A 425 -23.63 17.27 -14.99
C GLY A 425 -23.31 15.90 -14.35
N GLN A 426 -22.54 15.09 -15.05
CA GLN A 426 -22.16 13.74 -14.60
C GLN A 426 -20.75 13.69 -13.98
N ASN A 427 -19.86 14.56 -14.46
CA ASN A 427 -18.43 14.44 -14.20
C ASN A 427 -17.78 15.72 -13.64
N LYS A 428 -18.61 16.67 -13.15
CA LYS A 428 -18.16 17.82 -12.35
C LYS A 428 -18.61 17.61 -10.91
N ILE A 429 -17.68 17.41 -10.01
CA ILE A 429 -17.97 17.19 -8.59
C ILE A 429 -17.09 18.08 -7.71
N ALA A 430 -17.58 18.39 -6.52
CA ALA A 430 -16.79 19.03 -5.48
C ALA A 430 -17.29 18.63 -4.09
N PHE A 431 -16.41 18.68 -3.10
CA PHE A 431 -16.78 18.44 -1.71
C PHE A 431 -15.81 19.09 -0.72
N GLY A 432 -16.31 19.39 0.45
CA GLY A 432 -15.53 19.84 1.58
C GLY A 432 -15.10 18.69 2.49
N ARG A 433 -14.13 18.97 3.33
CA ARG A 433 -13.71 18.12 4.45
C ARG A 433 -13.88 18.91 5.75
N GLY A 434 -15.11 18.91 6.28
CA GLY A 434 -15.45 19.79 7.41
C GLY A 434 -15.12 21.26 7.10
N SER A 435 -14.37 21.90 8.01
CA SER A 435 -13.84 23.26 7.83
C SER A 435 -12.33 23.30 7.51
N CYS A 436 -11.74 22.17 7.13
CA CYS A 436 -10.29 22.07 6.96
C CYS A 436 -9.84 21.97 5.48
N GLY A 437 -10.67 21.51 4.58
CA GLY A 437 -10.31 21.35 3.17
C GLY A 437 -11.49 21.37 2.22
N PHE A 438 -11.19 21.62 0.94
CA PHE A 438 -12.13 21.56 -0.16
C PHE A 438 -11.42 21.10 -1.43
N VAL A 439 -12.11 20.29 -2.23
CA VAL A 439 -11.61 19.78 -3.51
C VAL A 439 -12.70 19.79 -4.58
N ALA A 440 -12.35 20.08 -5.82
CA ALA A 440 -13.23 20.06 -6.98
C ALA A 440 -12.57 19.38 -8.18
N PHE A 441 -13.37 18.64 -8.95
CA PHE A 441 -12.93 17.87 -10.11
C PHE A 441 -13.78 18.20 -11.33
N ASN A 442 -13.12 18.36 -12.47
CA ASN A 442 -13.76 18.45 -13.78
C ASN A 442 -13.24 17.35 -14.70
N ASN A 443 -14.04 16.32 -14.90
CA ASN A 443 -13.81 15.26 -15.90
C ASN A 443 -14.93 15.26 -16.97
N GLU A 444 -15.70 16.35 -17.09
CA GLU A 444 -16.79 16.47 -18.06
C GLU A 444 -16.23 16.69 -19.46
N PRO A 445 -16.50 15.80 -20.43
CA PRO A 445 -16.00 15.95 -21.78
C PRO A 445 -16.49 17.25 -22.44
N GLY A 446 -15.55 18.06 -22.93
CA GLY A 446 -15.84 19.24 -23.73
C GLY A 446 -16.46 20.45 -22.98
N GLN A 447 -16.55 20.39 -21.64
CA GLN A 447 -17.16 21.47 -20.85
C GLN A 447 -16.23 21.93 -19.71
N ASP A 448 -16.12 23.25 -19.57
CA ASP A 448 -15.46 23.85 -18.41
C ASP A 448 -16.34 23.73 -17.17
N MET A 449 -15.73 23.61 -16.00
CA MET A 449 -16.40 23.81 -14.72
C MET A 449 -16.28 25.28 -14.33
N LEU A 450 -17.40 25.98 -14.28
CA LEU A 450 -17.52 27.40 -13.87
C LEU A 450 -18.66 27.47 -12.86
N GLU A 451 -18.36 27.20 -11.58
CA GLU A 451 -19.37 26.99 -10.54
C GLU A 451 -19.08 27.83 -9.29
N VAL A 452 -20.13 28.26 -8.62
CA VAL A 452 -20.03 28.88 -7.28
C VAL A 452 -20.50 27.86 -6.26
N VAL A 453 -19.59 27.39 -5.45
CA VAL A 453 -19.83 26.25 -4.55
C VAL A 453 -19.52 26.58 -3.10
N GLN A 454 -20.20 25.88 -2.17
CA GLN A 454 -19.92 25.96 -0.75
C GLN A 454 -18.70 25.12 -0.40
N THR A 455 -17.65 25.77 0.13
CA THR A 455 -16.39 25.09 0.47
C THR A 455 -16.38 24.54 1.88
N GLY A 456 -17.09 25.17 2.81
CA GLY A 456 -17.02 24.91 4.25
C GLY A 456 -15.83 25.59 4.93
N LEU A 457 -14.93 26.22 4.19
CA LEU A 457 -13.76 26.90 4.72
C LEU A 457 -14.10 28.34 5.19
N PRO A 458 -13.36 28.88 6.17
CA PRO A 458 -13.43 30.29 6.54
C PRO A 458 -13.09 31.23 5.38
N ALA A 459 -13.66 32.46 5.40
CA ALA A 459 -13.33 33.49 4.41
C ALA A 459 -11.83 33.76 4.34
N GLY A 460 -11.31 33.96 3.14
CA GLY A 460 -9.88 34.24 2.91
C GLY A 460 -9.40 33.87 1.52
N VAL A 461 -8.16 34.12 1.25
CA VAL A 461 -7.47 33.72 0.01
C VAL A 461 -6.65 32.45 0.31
N TYR A 462 -6.80 31.44 -0.50
CA TYR A 462 -6.14 30.14 -0.36
C TYR A 462 -5.32 29.81 -1.59
N CYS A 463 -4.13 29.27 -1.41
CA CYS A 463 -3.35 28.72 -2.52
C CYS A 463 -3.92 27.37 -2.94
N ASP A 464 -4.15 27.20 -4.24
CA ASP A 464 -4.49 25.91 -4.83
C ASP A 464 -3.26 24.99 -4.79
N VAL A 465 -3.35 23.91 -4.00
CA VAL A 465 -2.24 22.99 -3.75
C VAL A 465 -1.98 22.04 -4.92
N ILE A 466 -2.88 22.00 -5.90
CA ILE A 466 -2.68 21.23 -7.14
C ILE A 466 -1.74 21.98 -8.09
N SER A 467 -2.01 23.26 -8.33
CA SER A 467 -1.23 24.06 -9.28
C SER A 467 0.06 24.65 -8.69
N GLY A 468 0.19 24.64 -7.36
CA GLY A 468 1.36 25.21 -6.68
C GLY A 468 1.34 24.95 -5.18
N GLU A 469 2.00 25.84 -4.43
CA GLU A 469 2.11 25.80 -2.97
C GLU A 469 2.02 27.21 -2.40
N LYS A 470 1.73 27.31 -1.10
CA LYS A 470 1.92 28.54 -0.34
C LYS A 470 3.40 28.68 0.06
N VAL A 471 4.02 29.78 -0.31
CA VAL A 471 5.39 30.12 0.07
C VAL A 471 5.37 31.51 0.73
N GLY A 472 5.56 31.54 2.04
CA GLY A 472 5.41 32.76 2.81
C GLY A 472 3.98 33.33 2.72
N SER A 473 3.84 34.54 2.19
CA SER A 473 2.55 35.22 1.98
C SER A 473 2.05 35.18 0.52
N ALA A 474 2.56 34.27 -0.31
CA ALA A 474 2.21 34.18 -1.72
C ALA A 474 1.90 32.74 -2.15
N CYS A 475 1.17 32.61 -3.24
CA CYS A 475 0.96 31.33 -3.93
C CYS A 475 1.91 31.22 -5.10
N THR A 476 2.54 30.06 -5.28
CA THR A 476 3.34 29.77 -6.48
C THR A 476 2.48 29.32 -7.67
N GLY A 477 1.23 28.91 -7.40
CA GLY A 477 0.19 28.57 -8.38
C GLY A 477 -1.02 29.45 -8.28
N LYS A 478 -2.20 28.93 -8.63
CA LYS A 478 -3.48 29.64 -8.57
C LYS A 478 -3.87 29.93 -7.12
N SER A 479 -4.69 30.98 -6.94
CA SER A 479 -5.34 31.27 -5.65
C SER A 479 -6.87 31.23 -5.80
N ILE A 480 -7.55 30.88 -4.71
CA ILE A 480 -9.01 30.82 -4.64
C ILE A 480 -9.46 31.71 -3.47
N SER A 481 -10.40 32.62 -3.76
CA SER A 481 -11.01 33.46 -2.74
C SER A 481 -12.28 32.80 -2.21
N VAL A 482 -12.31 32.52 -0.91
CA VAL A 482 -13.51 32.07 -0.18
C VAL A 482 -14.16 33.29 0.43
N LEU A 483 -15.46 33.49 0.13
CA LEU A 483 -16.26 34.62 0.58
C LEU A 483 -16.67 34.47 2.07
N ALA A 484 -17.27 35.51 2.62
CA ALA A 484 -17.73 35.53 4.03
C ALA A 484 -18.79 34.47 4.34
N ASP A 485 -19.53 34.02 3.33
CA ASP A 485 -20.54 32.96 3.43
C ASP A 485 -19.98 31.55 3.17
N GLY A 486 -18.65 31.43 3.01
CA GLY A 486 -17.95 30.16 2.77
C GLY A 486 -18.00 29.68 1.31
N ARG A 487 -18.57 30.45 0.38
CA ARG A 487 -18.61 30.10 -1.04
C ARG A 487 -17.36 30.57 -1.78
N ALA A 488 -17.02 29.85 -2.85
CA ALA A 488 -15.96 30.23 -3.77
C ALA A 488 -16.38 29.99 -5.23
N SER A 489 -15.88 30.83 -6.14
CA SER A 489 -15.96 30.59 -7.58
C SER A 489 -14.85 29.64 -7.99
N ILE A 490 -15.22 28.48 -8.53
CA ILE A 490 -14.31 27.44 -9.01
C ILE A 490 -14.31 27.44 -10.53
N SER A 491 -13.13 27.53 -11.12
CA SER A 491 -12.91 27.45 -12.56
C SER A 491 -11.88 26.39 -12.89
N ILE A 492 -12.29 25.33 -13.61
CA ILE A 492 -11.42 24.27 -14.12
C ILE A 492 -11.74 24.08 -15.60
N ALA A 493 -10.83 24.50 -16.47
CA ALA A 493 -11.01 24.32 -17.90
C ALA A 493 -11.04 22.83 -18.28
N ARG A 494 -11.81 22.46 -19.30
CA ARG A 494 -11.94 21.08 -19.82
C ARG A 494 -10.62 20.47 -20.26
N ASP A 495 -9.70 21.33 -20.73
CA ASP A 495 -8.36 20.97 -21.22
C ASP A 495 -7.24 21.32 -20.23
N ALA A 496 -7.59 21.66 -18.98
CA ALA A 496 -6.59 21.90 -17.96
C ALA A 496 -5.68 20.69 -17.79
N GLU A 497 -4.37 20.93 -17.62
CA GLU A 497 -3.37 19.88 -17.32
C GLU A 497 -3.82 19.03 -16.12
N ASP A 498 -4.29 19.71 -15.09
CA ASP A 498 -4.87 19.08 -13.90
C ASP A 498 -6.38 19.37 -13.88
N GLY A 499 -7.19 18.33 -13.98
CA GLY A 499 -8.65 18.44 -13.91
C GLY A 499 -9.19 18.56 -12.48
N VAL A 500 -8.37 19.07 -11.57
CA VAL A 500 -8.65 19.15 -10.13
C VAL A 500 -8.13 20.47 -9.55
N VAL A 501 -8.78 20.94 -8.50
CA VAL A 501 -8.39 22.08 -7.65
C VAL A 501 -8.59 21.68 -6.20
N ALA A 502 -7.65 21.99 -5.33
CA ALA A 502 -7.74 21.67 -3.90
C ALA A 502 -7.14 22.79 -3.04
N ILE A 503 -7.84 23.11 -1.93
CA ILE A 503 -7.39 24.09 -0.94
C ILE A 503 -7.64 23.56 0.48
N HIS A 504 -6.81 23.93 1.43
CA HIS A 504 -7.00 23.57 2.84
C HIS A 504 -6.57 24.70 3.77
N ILE A 505 -6.92 24.59 5.05
CA ILE A 505 -6.77 25.67 6.01
C ILE A 505 -5.31 26.17 6.14
N GLU A 506 -4.32 25.31 5.99
CA GLU A 506 -2.90 25.70 6.05
C GLU A 506 -2.41 26.34 4.73
N SER A 507 -3.16 26.20 3.62
CA SER A 507 -2.85 26.89 2.36
C SER A 507 -3.43 28.31 2.31
N ARG A 508 -4.08 28.79 3.40
CA ARG A 508 -4.60 30.16 3.52
C ARG A 508 -3.47 31.18 3.65
N LEU A 509 -3.53 32.28 2.88
CA LEU A 509 -2.61 33.44 2.96
C LEU A 509 -2.84 34.27 4.21
#